data_089460fe7b1748af672949ac90d52d1a
#
_entry.id   089460fe7b1748af672949ac90d52d1a
#
_cell.length_a   1.000
_cell.length_b   1.000
_cell.length_c   1.000
_cell.angle_alpha   90.00
_cell.angle_beta   90.00
_cell.angle_gamma   90.00
#
_symmetry.space_group_name_H-M   'P 1'
#
loop_
_entity.id
_entity.type
_entity.pdbx_description
1 polymer ?
#
loop_
_entity_poly.entity_id
_entity_poly.type
_entity_poly.pdbx_seq_one_letter_code
_entity_poly.pdbx_strand_id
1 'polypeptide(L)'
;MKKQILILALLLPLLAGCTAKQPEPLPCTPGEAQRLVVYTSHKEEVYTPIIREFEERTGIWVDVVSGGTNELLQRIQQEADAPKADVLFGGGVESLESYQDCFSPYICREAAGISEQFQAESGCWTPFSALPVVLVYNTKLVAPESLTSWKDLESPAFRGKIAFADPQISGSSYTALVTRLQTGGEMEDSLTRLCTALDGKQLDSSGAVLTAVADGSALVGITLEETALQHIAAGEDIALVYPSDGTSCVPDGSALVKGAPHGDNARLFLDFTVSTDVQSMVGQRFCRRTVRADIPADPSLPPLSTLNMVSYDVEWASQNRDRLLSEWSFLLGEVPS
;
A
#
# COMPACT_ATOMS: atom_id res chain seq x y z
N MET A 1 23.29 60.63 71.59
CA MET A 1 21.84 60.55 71.72
C MET A 1 21.19 60.83 70.38
N LYS A 2 20.88 59.90 69.58
CA LYS A 2 19.96 59.98 68.42
C LYS A 2 19.44 58.60 68.18
N LYS A 3 18.13 58.37 68.34
CA LYS A 3 17.39 57.16 68.08
C LYS A 3 17.30 56.94 66.56
N GLN A 4 17.76 55.85 66.05
CA GLN A 4 17.45 55.38 64.67
C GLN A 4 16.31 54.37 64.75
N ILE A 5 15.21 54.70 64.09
CA ILE A 5 14.04 53.87 63.90
C ILE A 5 14.29 53.06 62.62
N LEU A 6 14.36 51.77 62.75
CA LEU A 6 14.53 50.82 61.64
C LEU A 6 13.13 50.47 61.15
N ILE A 7 12.78 50.96 59.93
CA ILE A 7 11.54 50.56 59.24
C ILE A 7 11.80 49.27 58.44
N LEU A 8 11.21 48.19 58.92
CA LEU A 8 11.24 46.93 58.19
C LEU A 8 10.14 46.90 57.13
N ALA A 9 10.51 47.10 55.87
CA ALA A 9 9.59 47.03 54.75
C ALA A 9 9.35 45.55 54.39
N LEU A 10 8.12 45.10 54.59
CA LEU A 10 7.64 43.74 54.24
C LEU A 10 7.38 43.70 52.72
N LEU A 11 8.28 43.09 51.94
CA LEU A 11 8.06 42.80 50.52
C LEU A 11 7.21 41.52 50.40
N LEU A 12 5.93 41.66 50.05
CA LEU A 12 5.10 40.58 49.56
C LEU A 12 5.42 40.34 48.06
N PRO A 13 5.82 39.15 47.63
CA PRO A 13 5.86 38.86 46.20
C PRO A 13 4.44 38.63 45.70
N LEU A 14 3.97 39.50 44.82
CA LEU A 14 2.81 39.29 43.96
C LEU A 14 3.16 38.16 42.99
N LEU A 15 2.74 36.93 43.26
CA LEU A 15 2.65 35.86 42.30
C LEU A 15 1.53 36.17 41.31
N ALA A 16 1.83 36.97 40.31
CA ALA A 16 1.00 37.09 39.13
C ALA A 16 1.11 35.75 38.37
N GLY A 17 0.15 34.86 38.61
CA GLY A 17 -0.03 33.66 37.78
C GLY A 17 -0.36 34.09 36.36
N CYS A 18 0.61 34.01 35.47
CA CYS A 18 0.35 34.00 34.04
C CYS A 18 -0.38 32.70 33.74
N THR A 19 -1.72 32.70 33.78
CA THR A 19 -2.51 31.73 33.03
C THR A 19 -2.21 32.02 31.58
N ALA A 20 -1.30 31.21 31.00
CA ALA A 20 -1.14 31.20 29.56
C ALA A 20 -2.52 30.79 28.97
N LYS A 21 -3.23 31.79 28.40
CA LYS A 21 -4.40 31.49 27.56
C LYS A 21 -3.90 30.50 26.51
N GLN A 22 -4.46 29.33 26.49
CA GLN A 22 -4.32 28.44 25.32
C GLN A 22 -4.71 29.27 24.09
N PRO A 23 -3.90 29.27 23.04
CA PRO A 23 -4.28 29.96 21.81
C PRO A 23 -5.68 29.47 21.41
N GLU A 24 -6.59 30.42 21.20
CA GLU A 24 -7.91 30.10 20.66
C GLU A 24 -7.69 29.38 19.33
N PRO A 25 -8.36 28.24 19.08
CA PRO A 25 -8.26 27.55 17.81
C PRO A 25 -8.63 28.52 16.69
N LEU A 26 -7.86 28.53 15.61
CA LEU A 26 -8.15 29.34 14.44
C LEU A 26 -9.59 29.05 13.98
N PRO A 27 -10.35 30.05 13.45
CA PRO A 27 -11.77 29.90 13.11
C PRO A 27 -12.10 28.76 12.11
N CYS A 28 -11.09 28.20 11.45
CA CYS A 28 -11.18 27.11 10.48
C CYS A 28 -10.55 25.78 10.96
N THR A 29 -10.18 25.66 12.23
CA THR A 29 -9.69 24.38 12.75
C THR A 29 -10.89 23.45 12.98
N PRO A 30 -10.96 22.29 12.30
CA PRO A 30 -12.07 21.36 12.49
C PRO A 30 -12.15 20.90 13.95
N GLY A 31 -13.36 20.73 14.45
CA GLY A 31 -13.58 20.11 15.75
C GLY A 31 -13.10 18.66 15.75
N GLU A 32 -12.78 18.11 16.92
CA GLU A 32 -12.28 16.72 17.03
C GLU A 32 -13.23 15.69 16.39
N ALA A 33 -14.54 15.90 16.53
CA ALA A 33 -15.56 15.03 15.93
C ALA A 33 -15.57 15.07 14.38
N GLN A 34 -14.90 16.03 13.76
CA GLN A 34 -14.82 16.23 12.31
C GLN A 34 -13.42 15.96 11.77
N ARG A 35 -12.66 15.10 12.43
CA ARG A 35 -11.29 14.72 12.03
C ARG A 35 -11.20 13.25 11.69
N LEU A 36 -10.26 12.93 10.82
CA LEU A 36 -9.85 11.58 10.47
C LEU A 36 -8.35 11.57 10.19
N VAL A 37 -7.63 10.61 10.73
CA VAL A 37 -6.21 10.42 10.43
C VAL A 37 -6.03 9.17 9.58
N VAL A 38 -5.57 9.37 8.35
CA VAL A 38 -5.36 8.30 7.37
C VAL A 38 -3.87 8.09 7.15
N TYR A 39 -3.40 6.88 7.48
CA TYR A 39 -2.09 6.42 7.05
C TYR A 39 -2.26 5.75 5.68
N THR A 40 -1.45 6.13 4.68
CA THR A 40 -1.64 5.60 3.33
C THR A 40 -0.33 5.22 2.64
N SER A 41 -0.33 4.05 1.99
CA SER A 41 0.73 3.62 1.09
C SER A 41 0.41 3.89 -0.39
N HIS A 42 -0.77 4.46 -0.68
CA HIS A 42 -1.08 4.90 -2.02
C HIS A 42 -0.27 6.12 -2.42
N LYS A 43 -0.04 6.26 -3.72
CA LYS A 43 0.55 7.46 -4.31
C LYS A 43 -0.42 8.64 -4.19
N GLU A 44 0.13 9.86 -4.20
CA GLU A 44 -0.65 11.09 -4.03
C GLU A 44 -1.73 11.26 -5.10
N GLU A 45 -1.46 10.87 -6.33
CA GLU A 45 -2.42 10.93 -7.42
C GLU A 45 -3.64 10.00 -7.23
N VAL A 46 -3.52 8.97 -6.36
CA VAL A 46 -4.62 8.05 -6.02
C VAL A 46 -5.40 8.56 -4.82
N TYR A 47 -4.72 8.83 -3.69
CA TYR A 47 -5.45 9.17 -2.46
C TYR A 47 -6.02 10.59 -2.45
N THR A 48 -5.35 11.57 -3.05
CA THR A 48 -5.77 12.98 -2.98
C THR A 48 -7.18 13.22 -3.54
N PRO A 49 -7.56 12.74 -4.75
CA PRO A 49 -8.92 12.96 -5.24
C PRO A 49 -9.98 12.21 -4.43
N ILE A 50 -9.66 11.06 -3.85
CA ILE A 50 -10.58 10.29 -3.00
C ILE A 50 -10.82 11.03 -1.67
N ILE A 51 -9.75 11.47 -1.03
CA ILE A 51 -9.84 12.22 0.23
C ILE A 51 -10.60 13.53 0.05
N ARG A 52 -10.29 14.29 -1.01
CA ARG A 52 -11.00 15.54 -1.30
C ARG A 52 -12.51 15.32 -1.48
N GLU A 53 -12.90 14.31 -2.23
CA GLU A 53 -14.31 13.97 -2.43
C GLU A 53 -14.97 13.53 -1.12
N PHE A 54 -14.25 12.80 -0.25
CA PHE A 54 -14.73 12.44 1.08
C PHE A 54 -14.95 13.67 1.97
N GLU A 55 -13.97 14.58 2.02
CA GLU A 55 -14.05 15.83 2.77
C GLU A 55 -15.22 16.72 2.29
N GLU A 56 -15.38 16.86 0.97
CA GLU A 56 -16.47 17.65 0.37
C GLU A 56 -17.86 17.09 0.69
N ARG A 57 -18.00 15.76 0.73
CA ARG A 57 -19.29 15.11 1.00
C ARG A 57 -19.65 15.05 2.48
N THR A 58 -18.65 14.95 3.35
CA THR A 58 -18.88 14.66 4.77
C THR A 58 -18.60 15.84 5.69
N GLY A 59 -17.82 16.81 5.26
CA GLY A 59 -17.28 17.86 6.11
C GLY A 59 -16.26 17.36 7.15
N ILE A 60 -15.77 16.14 7.00
CA ILE A 60 -14.71 15.56 7.84
C ILE A 60 -13.36 15.89 7.24
N TRP A 61 -12.51 16.55 8.00
CA TRP A 61 -11.14 16.88 7.62
C TRP A 61 -10.24 15.65 7.77
N VAL A 62 -9.39 15.40 6.76
CA VAL A 62 -8.50 14.24 6.74
C VAL A 62 -7.04 14.67 6.85
N ASP A 63 -6.39 14.26 7.94
CA ASP A 63 -4.94 14.38 8.11
C ASP A 63 -4.27 13.13 7.49
N VAL A 64 -3.38 13.33 6.52
CA VAL A 64 -2.74 12.24 5.78
C VAL A 64 -1.29 12.05 6.22
N VAL A 65 -0.92 10.80 6.48
CA VAL A 65 0.47 10.37 6.65
C VAL A 65 0.78 9.32 5.59
N SER A 66 1.63 9.67 4.63
CA SER A 66 2.07 8.74 3.57
C SER A 66 3.38 8.05 3.92
N GLY A 67 3.53 6.79 3.50
CA GLY A 67 4.73 5.99 3.73
C GLY A 67 4.66 4.62 3.05
N GLY A 68 5.70 3.82 3.17
CA GLY A 68 5.69 2.43 2.71
C GLY A 68 4.74 1.58 3.57
N THR A 69 4.11 0.57 2.96
CA THR A 69 3.16 -0.31 3.67
C THR A 69 3.74 -0.87 4.97
N ASN A 70 4.96 -1.39 4.91
CA ASN A 70 5.61 -2.02 6.06
C ASN A 70 5.97 -1.00 7.14
N GLU A 71 6.46 0.18 6.75
CA GLU A 71 6.74 1.29 7.66
C GLU A 71 5.48 1.71 8.42
N LEU A 72 4.38 1.89 7.71
CA LEU A 72 3.11 2.28 8.31
C LEU A 72 2.53 1.20 9.23
N LEU A 73 2.62 -0.07 8.86
CA LEU A 73 2.20 -1.19 9.70
C LEU A 73 3.00 -1.29 11.01
N GLN A 74 4.33 -1.19 10.92
CA GLN A 74 5.20 -1.15 12.09
C GLN A 74 4.89 0.05 12.99
N ARG A 75 4.62 1.21 12.38
CA ARG A 75 4.23 2.41 13.12
C ARG A 75 2.90 2.23 13.85
N ILE A 76 1.88 1.67 13.20
CA ILE A 76 0.59 1.34 13.83
C ILE A 76 0.80 0.38 15.01
N GLN A 77 1.64 -0.64 14.84
CA GLN A 77 1.97 -1.58 15.92
C GLN A 77 2.68 -0.89 17.09
N GLN A 78 3.62 0.02 16.83
CA GLN A 78 4.32 0.79 17.87
C GLN A 78 3.38 1.78 18.60
N GLU A 79 2.35 2.26 17.93
CA GLU A 79 1.36 3.19 18.46
C GLU A 79 0.15 2.46 19.12
N ALA A 80 0.17 1.12 19.28
CA ALA A 80 -0.96 0.31 19.73
C ALA A 80 -1.55 0.73 21.08
N ASP A 81 -0.73 1.21 22.02
CA ASP A 81 -1.18 1.69 23.35
C ASP A 81 -1.86 3.07 23.31
N ALA A 82 -1.57 3.87 22.27
CA ALA A 82 -2.14 5.20 22.04
C ALA A 82 -2.21 5.47 20.52
N PRO A 83 -3.17 4.85 19.81
CA PRO A 83 -3.29 4.95 18.36
C PRO A 83 -3.43 6.39 17.89
N LYS A 84 -2.73 6.74 16.83
CA LYS A 84 -2.81 8.05 16.19
C LYS A 84 -3.54 7.98 14.85
N ALA A 85 -3.41 6.87 14.15
CA ALA A 85 -4.13 6.61 12.92
C ALA A 85 -5.54 6.08 13.22
N ASP A 86 -6.49 6.43 12.36
CA ASP A 86 -7.83 5.87 12.36
C ASP A 86 -7.98 4.77 11.31
N VAL A 87 -7.35 4.97 10.15
CA VAL A 87 -7.41 4.07 9.00
C VAL A 87 -6.01 3.87 8.43
N LEU A 88 -5.69 2.64 8.07
CA LEU A 88 -4.66 2.36 7.07
C LEU A 88 -5.35 2.22 5.71
N PHE A 89 -4.99 3.06 4.74
CA PHE A 89 -5.55 3.07 3.39
C PHE A 89 -4.50 2.62 2.37
N GLY A 90 -4.65 1.41 1.85
CA GLY A 90 -3.72 0.77 0.93
C GLY A 90 -2.80 -0.24 1.61
N GLY A 91 -2.13 -1.03 0.80
CA GLY A 91 -1.26 -2.13 1.19
C GLY A 91 -1.80 -3.48 0.73
N GLY A 92 -0.90 -4.42 0.42
CA GLY A 92 -1.29 -5.79 0.08
C GLY A 92 -2.00 -6.47 1.26
N VAL A 93 -3.11 -7.16 0.97
CA VAL A 93 -3.95 -7.75 2.01
C VAL A 93 -3.23 -8.80 2.84
N GLU A 94 -2.26 -9.51 2.30
CA GLU A 94 -1.40 -10.43 3.03
C GLU A 94 -0.54 -9.71 4.10
N SER A 95 -0.13 -8.47 3.83
CA SER A 95 0.58 -7.65 4.81
C SER A 95 -0.38 -7.16 5.91
N LEU A 96 -1.62 -6.78 5.54
CA LEU A 96 -2.66 -6.43 6.49
C LEU A 96 -3.02 -7.63 7.38
N GLU A 97 -3.15 -8.82 6.80
CA GLU A 97 -3.44 -10.06 7.52
C GLU A 97 -2.33 -10.42 8.53
N SER A 98 -1.05 -10.17 8.18
CA SER A 98 0.09 -10.37 9.11
C SER A 98 0.02 -9.46 10.34
N TYR A 99 -0.68 -8.35 10.26
CA TYR A 99 -0.86 -7.36 11.34
C TYR A 99 -2.31 -7.29 11.84
N GLN A 100 -3.13 -8.34 11.63
CA GLN A 100 -4.56 -8.35 11.96
C GLN A 100 -4.86 -7.94 13.41
N ASP A 101 -3.98 -8.24 14.35
CA ASP A 101 -4.12 -7.85 15.77
C ASP A 101 -4.12 -6.33 15.99
N CYS A 102 -3.60 -5.57 15.04
CA CYS A 102 -3.58 -4.11 15.04
C CYS A 102 -4.88 -3.49 14.50
N PHE A 103 -5.80 -4.30 13.97
CA PHE A 103 -7.01 -3.83 13.33
C PHE A 103 -8.28 -4.31 14.03
N SER A 104 -9.34 -3.53 13.91
CA SER A 104 -10.67 -3.91 14.36
C SER A 104 -11.45 -4.50 13.19
N PRO A 105 -12.10 -5.66 13.34
CA PRO A 105 -12.98 -6.19 12.32
C PRO A 105 -14.09 -5.19 11.98
N TYR A 106 -14.30 -4.97 10.69
CA TYR A 106 -15.38 -4.12 10.18
C TYR A 106 -15.90 -4.66 8.84
N ILE A 107 -17.18 -4.90 8.77
CA ILE A 107 -17.87 -5.24 7.52
C ILE A 107 -18.51 -3.96 7.00
N CYS A 108 -18.01 -3.44 5.86
CA CYS A 108 -18.52 -2.22 5.27
C CYS A 108 -19.98 -2.40 4.81
N ARG A 109 -20.74 -1.30 4.75
CA ARG A 109 -22.16 -1.30 4.33
C ARG A 109 -22.35 -1.76 2.90
N GLU A 110 -21.34 -1.51 2.06
CA GLU A 110 -21.31 -1.86 0.64
C GLU A 110 -20.76 -3.28 0.36
N ALA A 111 -20.52 -4.08 1.39
CA ALA A 111 -19.91 -5.42 1.26
C ALA A 111 -20.63 -6.34 0.27
N ALA A 112 -21.97 -6.22 0.16
CA ALA A 112 -22.76 -7.00 -0.77
C ALA A 112 -22.44 -6.72 -2.27
N GLY A 113 -21.86 -5.56 -2.58
CA GLY A 113 -21.41 -5.20 -3.92
C GLY A 113 -20.01 -5.71 -4.26
N ILE A 114 -19.23 -6.12 -3.25
CA ILE A 114 -17.85 -6.60 -3.42
C ILE A 114 -17.89 -8.05 -3.94
N SER A 115 -17.08 -8.34 -4.95
CA SER A 115 -16.90 -9.71 -5.47
C SER A 115 -16.41 -10.65 -4.37
N GLU A 116 -17.01 -11.83 -4.25
CA GLU A 116 -16.70 -12.81 -3.20
C GLU A 116 -15.22 -13.13 -3.11
N GLN A 117 -14.53 -13.25 -4.24
CA GLN A 117 -13.11 -13.55 -4.33
C GLN A 117 -12.19 -12.46 -3.71
N PHE A 118 -12.71 -11.27 -3.43
CA PHE A 118 -11.96 -10.14 -2.85
C PHE A 118 -12.37 -9.82 -1.42
N GLN A 119 -13.28 -10.58 -0.82
CA GLN A 119 -13.72 -10.37 0.55
C GLN A 119 -12.70 -10.93 1.56
N ALA A 120 -12.50 -10.22 2.68
CA ALA A 120 -11.68 -10.67 3.78
C ALA A 120 -12.42 -11.73 4.61
N GLU A 121 -11.85 -12.91 4.79
CA GLU A 121 -12.40 -13.93 5.70
C GLU A 121 -12.32 -13.47 7.16
N SER A 122 -11.22 -12.80 7.54
CA SER A 122 -11.02 -12.25 8.88
C SER A 122 -11.90 -11.04 9.20
N GLY A 123 -12.37 -10.31 8.16
CA GLY A 123 -13.04 -9.03 8.31
C GLY A 123 -12.14 -7.89 8.81
N CYS A 124 -10.82 -8.11 8.93
CA CYS A 124 -9.88 -7.13 9.44
C CYS A 124 -9.45 -6.08 8.40
N TRP A 125 -9.79 -6.28 7.14
CA TRP A 125 -9.56 -5.33 6.06
C TRP A 125 -10.74 -5.29 5.08
N THR A 126 -10.86 -4.19 4.38
CA THR A 126 -11.82 -3.94 3.30
C THR A 126 -11.05 -3.79 1.99
N PRO A 127 -11.35 -4.52 0.91
CA PRO A 127 -10.62 -4.41 -0.35
C PRO A 127 -10.90 -3.05 -1.00
N PHE A 128 -9.88 -2.50 -1.68
CA PHE A 128 -10.02 -1.23 -2.37
C PHE A 128 -9.94 -1.38 -3.89
N SER A 129 -8.89 -2.02 -4.41
CA SER A 129 -8.76 -2.28 -5.85
C SER A 129 -8.09 -3.63 -6.10
N ALA A 130 -8.43 -4.27 -7.22
CA ALA A 130 -7.85 -5.54 -7.61
C ALA A 130 -6.63 -5.31 -8.51
N LEU A 131 -5.48 -5.93 -8.15
CA LEU A 131 -4.17 -5.59 -8.69
C LEU A 131 -3.47 -6.82 -9.28
N PRO A 132 -3.64 -7.11 -10.58
CA PRO A 132 -2.88 -8.15 -11.25
C PRO A 132 -1.37 -7.87 -11.24
N VAL A 133 -0.58 -8.91 -10.96
CA VAL A 133 0.87 -8.87 -11.14
C VAL A 133 1.19 -9.07 -12.62
N VAL A 134 2.09 -8.25 -13.16
CA VAL A 134 2.52 -8.32 -14.55
C VAL A 134 4.03 -8.25 -14.67
N LEU A 135 4.55 -8.77 -15.78
CA LEU A 135 5.90 -8.49 -16.23
C LEU A 135 5.85 -7.32 -17.22
N VAL A 136 6.90 -6.53 -17.25
CA VAL A 136 7.06 -5.42 -18.20
C VAL A 136 8.40 -5.51 -18.90
N TYR A 137 8.48 -4.96 -20.10
CA TYR A 137 9.72 -4.87 -20.86
C TYR A 137 9.85 -3.58 -21.62
N ASN A 138 11.08 -3.15 -21.90
CA ASN A 138 11.36 -2.02 -22.77
C ASN A 138 11.17 -2.44 -24.24
N THR A 139 10.23 -1.81 -24.95
CA THR A 139 9.83 -2.18 -26.31
C THR A 139 10.90 -1.90 -27.38
N LYS A 140 11.91 -1.07 -27.06
CA LYS A 140 13.03 -0.79 -27.97
C LYS A 140 14.19 -1.78 -27.80
N LEU A 141 14.28 -2.42 -26.63
CA LEU A 141 15.43 -3.25 -26.25
C LEU A 141 15.11 -4.74 -26.21
N VAL A 142 13.83 -5.12 -26.07
CA VAL A 142 13.38 -6.50 -25.89
C VAL A 142 12.30 -6.82 -26.93
N ALA A 143 12.49 -7.94 -27.63
CA ALA A 143 11.47 -8.45 -28.56
C ALA A 143 10.30 -9.06 -27.76
N PRO A 144 9.03 -8.83 -28.17
CA PRO A 144 7.84 -9.26 -27.43
C PRO A 144 7.82 -10.76 -27.09
N GLU A 145 8.32 -11.59 -28.00
CA GLU A 145 8.39 -13.05 -27.85
C GLU A 145 9.43 -13.52 -26.83
N SER A 146 10.32 -12.63 -26.37
CA SER A 146 11.39 -12.97 -25.43
C SER A 146 10.93 -12.99 -23.97
N LEU A 147 9.75 -12.42 -23.67
CA LEU A 147 9.18 -12.37 -22.33
C LEU A 147 7.69 -12.69 -22.38
N THR A 148 7.31 -13.90 -21.99
CA THR A 148 5.94 -14.40 -21.98
C THR A 148 5.56 -15.07 -20.65
N SER A 149 6.55 -15.36 -19.81
CA SER A 149 6.40 -16.14 -18.58
C SER A 149 7.42 -15.72 -17.52
N TRP A 150 7.19 -16.10 -16.27
CA TRP A 150 8.19 -15.98 -15.20
C TRP A 150 9.49 -16.73 -15.53
N LYS A 151 9.36 -17.88 -16.18
CA LYS A 151 10.51 -18.70 -16.56
C LYS A 151 11.47 -17.95 -17.50
N ASP A 152 10.96 -17.06 -18.35
CA ASP A 152 11.80 -16.30 -19.27
C ASP A 152 12.75 -15.34 -18.55
N LEU A 153 12.40 -14.89 -17.34
CA LEU A 153 13.29 -14.07 -16.49
C LEU A 153 14.59 -14.80 -16.12
N GLU A 154 14.60 -16.13 -16.12
CA GLU A 154 15.78 -16.97 -15.83
C GLU A 154 16.77 -16.99 -17.00
N SER A 155 16.41 -16.40 -18.15
CA SER A 155 17.29 -16.31 -19.32
C SER A 155 18.58 -15.55 -19.00
N PRO A 156 19.76 -16.04 -19.42
CA PRO A 156 21.01 -15.33 -19.27
C PRO A 156 21.00 -13.90 -19.86
N ALA A 157 20.12 -13.65 -20.85
CA ALA A 157 19.98 -12.33 -21.46
C ALA A 157 19.42 -11.27 -20.47
N PHE A 158 18.63 -11.67 -19.50
CA PHE A 158 18.00 -10.80 -18.50
C PHE A 158 18.73 -10.75 -17.19
N ARG A 159 19.72 -11.63 -16.94
CA ARG A 159 20.45 -11.68 -15.67
C ARG A 159 21.05 -10.32 -15.32
N GLY A 160 20.73 -9.82 -14.13
CA GLY A 160 21.15 -8.52 -13.62
C GLY A 160 20.58 -7.31 -14.36
N LYS A 161 19.55 -7.54 -15.22
CA LYS A 161 18.83 -6.50 -15.99
C LYS A 161 17.32 -6.54 -15.72
N ILE A 162 16.92 -7.11 -14.62
CA ILE A 162 15.54 -7.18 -14.15
C ILE A 162 15.35 -6.10 -13.10
N ALA A 163 14.36 -5.23 -13.28
CA ALA A 163 13.92 -4.27 -12.28
C ALA A 163 12.90 -4.93 -11.36
N PHE A 164 13.22 -5.00 -10.08
CA PHE A 164 12.32 -5.48 -9.05
C PHE A 164 12.58 -4.70 -7.76
N ALA A 165 11.53 -4.25 -7.10
CA ALA A 165 11.69 -3.54 -5.84
C ALA A 165 11.83 -4.53 -4.67
N ASP A 166 12.52 -4.10 -3.63
CA ASP A 166 12.70 -4.88 -2.41
C ASP A 166 11.35 -5.24 -1.77
N PRO A 167 11.01 -6.53 -1.65
CA PRO A 167 9.77 -6.99 -1.01
C PRO A 167 9.73 -6.69 0.50
N GLN A 168 10.86 -6.37 1.14
CA GLN A 168 10.88 -5.91 2.54
C GLN A 168 10.29 -4.51 2.68
N ILE A 169 10.45 -3.66 1.65
CA ILE A 169 9.98 -2.28 1.64
C ILE A 169 8.63 -2.17 0.93
N SER A 170 8.51 -2.83 -0.23
CA SER A 170 7.36 -2.73 -1.13
C SER A 170 6.38 -3.87 -0.95
N GLY A 171 5.16 -3.57 -0.49
CA GLY A 171 4.07 -4.55 -0.37
C GLY A 171 3.72 -5.19 -1.73
N SER A 172 3.65 -4.40 -2.81
CA SER A 172 3.38 -4.94 -4.16
C SER A 172 4.46 -5.89 -4.66
N SER A 173 5.72 -5.65 -4.27
CA SER A 173 6.80 -6.58 -4.59
C SER A 173 6.72 -7.85 -3.76
N TYR A 174 6.27 -7.78 -2.51
CA TYR A 174 5.99 -8.98 -1.73
C TYR A 174 4.86 -9.80 -2.36
N THR A 175 3.75 -9.17 -2.76
CA THR A 175 2.67 -9.85 -3.51
C THR A 175 3.20 -10.51 -4.79
N ALA A 176 4.06 -9.82 -5.55
CA ALA A 176 4.65 -10.36 -6.78
C ALA A 176 5.61 -11.54 -6.50
N LEU A 177 6.41 -11.45 -5.44
CA LEU A 177 7.26 -12.56 -4.98
C LEU A 177 6.42 -13.80 -4.66
N VAL A 178 5.41 -13.67 -3.81
CA VAL A 178 4.51 -14.77 -3.45
C VAL A 178 3.80 -15.33 -4.69
N THR A 179 3.34 -14.46 -5.61
CA THR A 179 2.76 -14.88 -6.89
C THR A 179 3.72 -15.81 -7.63
N ARG A 180 4.98 -15.40 -7.79
CA ARG A 180 6.00 -16.23 -8.46
C ARG A 180 6.21 -17.58 -7.76
N LEU A 181 6.21 -17.60 -6.43
CA LEU A 181 6.37 -18.82 -5.65
C LEU A 181 5.18 -19.78 -5.80
N GLN A 182 3.98 -19.24 -6.03
CA GLN A 182 2.74 -20.01 -6.18
C GLN A 182 2.42 -20.39 -7.65
N THR A 183 3.24 -19.97 -8.63
CA THR A 183 3.06 -20.41 -10.03
C THR A 183 3.48 -21.86 -10.29
N GLY A 184 3.99 -22.57 -9.28
CA GLY A 184 4.38 -23.97 -9.32
C GLY A 184 5.88 -24.21 -9.26
N GLY A 185 6.25 -25.45 -8.97
CA GLY A 185 7.61 -25.89 -8.69
C GLY A 185 7.93 -25.87 -7.19
N GLU A 186 9.14 -26.34 -6.85
CA GLU A 186 9.63 -26.24 -5.47
C GLU A 186 9.90 -24.77 -5.13
N MET A 187 9.37 -24.31 -3.99
CA MET A 187 9.39 -22.91 -3.60
C MET A 187 10.81 -22.36 -3.43
N GLU A 188 11.66 -23.09 -2.70
CA GLU A 188 13.05 -22.71 -2.45
C GLU A 188 13.84 -22.58 -3.75
N ASP A 189 13.59 -23.48 -4.71
CA ASP A 189 14.17 -23.39 -6.04
C ASP A 189 13.70 -22.15 -6.80
N SER A 190 12.41 -21.81 -6.69
CA SER A 190 11.82 -20.66 -7.37
C SER A 190 12.37 -19.35 -6.82
N LEU A 191 12.51 -19.24 -5.50
CA LEU A 191 13.11 -18.10 -4.82
C LEU A 191 14.59 -17.95 -5.24
N THR A 192 15.36 -19.02 -5.16
CA THR A 192 16.78 -19.03 -5.53
C THR A 192 17.00 -18.63 -7.00
N ARG A 193 16.15 -19.13 -7.92
CA ARG A 193 16.22 -18.76 -9.35
C ARG A 193 15.93 -17.30 -9.57
N LEU A 194 14.91 -16.75 -8.92
CA LEU A 194 14.59 -15.32 -9.03
C LEU A 194 15.74 -14.45 -8.49
N CYS A 195 16.26 -14.75 -7.30
CA CYS A 195 17.42 -14.02 -6.73
C CYS A 195 18.66 -14.11 -7.63
N THR A 196 18.90 -15.30 -8.23
CA THR A 196 20.00 -15.48 -9.18
C THR A 196 19.82 -14.63 -10.44
N ALA A 197 18.59 -14.53 -10.97
CA ALA A 197 18.28 -13.72 -12.14
C ALA A 197 18.43 -12.21 -11.86
N LEU A 198 18.10 -11.76 -10.65
CA LEU A 198 18.28 -10.39 -10.19
C LEU A 198 19.77 -10.02 -10.02
N ASP A 199 20.65 -10.99 -9.81
CA ASP A 199 22.10 -10.80 -9.66
C ASP A 199 22.45 -9.78 -8.55
N GLY A 200 21.78 -9.89 -7.39
CA GLY A 200 21.98 -9.03 -6.23
C GLY A 200 21.42 -7.60 -6.37
N LYS A 201 20.60 -7.33 -7.39
CA LYS A 201 20.04 -5.99 -7.64
C LYS A 201 18.58 -5.94 -7.24
N GLN A 202 18.25 -4.92 -6.47
CA GLN A 202 16.88 -4.56 -6.14
C GLN A 202 16.74 -3.04 -6.06
N LEU A 203 15.53 -2.55 -6.12
CA LEU A 203 15.17 -1.12 -6.11
C LEU A 203 14.42 -0.76 -4.82
N ASP A 204 14.51 0.49 -4.41
CA ASP A 204 13.94 0.98 -3.15
C ASP A 204 12.41 1.17 -3.22
N SER A 205 11.81 1.14 -4.41
CA SER A 205 10.36 1.36 -4.57
C SER A 205 9.81 0.73 -5.84
N SER A 206 8.51 0.36 -5.83
CA SER A 206 7.80 -0.12 -7.01
C SER A 206 7.72 0.91 -8.14
N GLY A 207 7.72 2.21 -7.82
CA GLY A 207 7.78 3.27 -8.84
C GLY A 207 9.09 3.29 -9.61
N ALA A 208 10.22 2.98 -8.96
CA ALA A 208 11.52 2.92 -9.61
C ALA A 208 11.63 1.80 -10.66
N VAL A 209 10.81 0.74 -10.55
CA VAL A 209 10.79 -0.38 -11.51
C VAL A 209 10.47 0.11 -12.92
N LEU A 210 9.39 0.87 -13.07
CA LEU A 210 8.95 1.36 -14.38
C LEU A 210 9.94 2.38 -14.97
N THR A 211 10.47 3.27 -14.14
CA THR A 211 11.51 4.23 -14.54
C THR A 211 12.73 3.49 -15.09
N ALA A 212 13.22 2.46 -14.39
CA ALA A 212 14.37 1.69 -14.82
C ALA A 212 14.14 0.93 -16.13
N VAL A 213 12.91 0.44 -16.37
CA VAL A 213 12.56 -0.20 -17.65
C VAL A 213 12.40 0.84 -18.76
N ALA A 214 11.75 1.98 -18.49
CA ALA A 214 11.53 3.01 -19.48
C ALA A 214 12.82 3.64 -19.99
N ASP A 215 13.77 3.94 -19.10
CA ASP A 215 15.07 4.54 -19.46
C ASP A 215 16.09 3.51 -19.99
N GLY A 216 15.77 2.21 -19.93
CA GLY A 216 16.63 1.12 -20.43
C GLY A 216 17.77 0.72 -19.47
N SER A 217 17.80 1.20 -18.24
CA SER A 217 18.74 0.72 -17.21
C SER A 217 18.41 -0.71 -16.76
N ALA A 218 17.16 -1.12 -16.93
CA ALA A 218 16.71 -2.53 -16.91
C ALA A 218 16.02 -2.88 -18.24
N LEU A 219 16.09 -4.15 -18.63
CA LEU A 219 15.43 -4.64 -19.85
C LEU A 219 13.98 -5.02 -19.58
N VAL A 220 13.74 -5.63 -18.42
CA VAL A 220 12.46 -6.18 -17.99
C VAL A 220 12.20 -5.79 -16.54
N GLY A 221 10.96 -5.89 -16.09
CA GLY A 221 10.59 -5.60 -14.71
C GLY A 221 9.40 -6.42 -14.23
N ILE A 222 9.22 -6.46 -12.94
CA ILE A 222 8.10 -7.12 -12.25
C ILE A 222 7.33 -6.04 -11.50
N THR A 223 6.03 -5.90 -11.77
CA THR A 223 5.21 -4.82 -11.21
C THR A 223 3.72 -5.18 -11.19
N LEU A 224 2.87 -4.22 -10.87
CA LEU A 224 1.42 -4.33 -10.96
C LEU A 224 0.89 -3.76 -12.28
N GLU A 225 -0.23 -4.31 -12.75
CA GLU A 225 -0.89 -3.93 -14.00
C GLU A 225 -1.15 -2.42 -14.07
N GLU A 226 -1.72 -1.84 -13.03
CA GLU A 226 -2.14 -0.44 -12.99
C GLU A 226 -0.95 0.52 -13.17
N THR A 227 0.18 0.20 -12.55
CA THR A 227 1.39 1.01 -12.67
C THR A 227 1.96 0.93 -14.09
N ALA A 228 2.00 -0.26 -14.68
CA ALA A 228 2.42 -0.45 -16.08
C ALA A 228 1.51 0.31 -17.05
N LEU A 229 0.18 0.21 -16.88
CA LEU A 229 -0.79 0.90 -17.74
C LEU A 229 -0.66 2.42 -17.68
N GLN A 230 -0.38 3.00 -16.52
CA GLN A 230 -0.15 4.43 -16.37
C GLN A 230 1.06 4.91 -17.18
N HIS A 231 2.18 4.19 -17.12
CA HIS A 231 3.39 4.50 -17.90
C HIS A 231 3.18 4.30 -19.40
N ILE A 232 2.47 3.24 -19.82
CA ILE A 232 2.09 3.01 -21.21
C ILE A 232 1.19 4.15 -21.72
N ALA A 233 0.20 4.57 -20.93
CA ALA A 233 -0.68 5.70 -21.27
C ALA A 233 0.07 7.04 -21.35
N ALA A 234 1.16 7.21 -20.59
CA ALA A 234 2.07 8.35 -20.70
C ALA A 234 2.96 8.32 -21.95
N GLY A 235 2.91 7.24 -22.75
CA GLY A 235 3.65 7.08 -24.00
C GLY A 235 5.10 6.61 -23.81
N GLU A 236 5.41 6.01 -22.67
CA GLU A 236 6.73 5.44 -22.43
C GLU A 236 6.93 4.15 -23.24
N ASP A 237 8.19 3.81 -23.53
CA ASP A 237 8.56 2.66 -24.34
C ASP A 237 8.49 1.34 -23.54
N ILE A 238 7.33 1.08 -22.96
CA ILE A 238 7.04 -0.08 -22.11
C ILE A 238 5.86 -0.87 -22.69
N ALA A 239 5.93 -2.19 -22.59
CA ALA A 239 4.79 -3.07 -22.76
C ALA A 239 4.68 -4.01 -21.55
N LEU A 240 3.46 -4.45 -21.26
CA LEU A 240 3.18 -5.41 -20.20
C LEU A 240 2.85 -6.80 -20.75
N VAL A 241 3.10 -7.80 -19.91
CA VAL A 241 2.81 -9.21 -20.17
C VAL A 241 2.15 -9.82 -18.95
N TYR A 242 1.02 -10.49 -19.14
CA TYR A 242 0.47 -11.40 -18.12
C TYR A 242 1.19 -12.73 -18.26
N PRO A 243 1.93 -13.18 -17.24
CA PRO A 243 2.73 -14.39 -17.35
C PRO A 243 1.87 -15.61 -17.70
N SER A 244 2.25 -16.33 -18.76
CA SER A 244 1.52 -17.50 -19.26
C SER A 244 1.57 -18.69 -18.30
N ASP A 245 2.58 -18.74 -17.44
CA ASP A 245 2.76 -19.74 -16.38
C ASP A 245 2.02 -19.37 -15.08
N GLY A 246 1.40 -18.19 -15.01
CA GLY A 246 0.46 -17.83 -13.98
C GLY A 246 0.68 -16.44 -13.39
N THR A 247 -0.41 -15.77 -13.03
CA THR A 247 -0.40 -14.51 -12.30
C THR A 247 -1.44 -14.51 -11.20
N SER A 248 -1.33 -13.59 -10.25
CA SER A 248 -2.36 -13.33 -9.24
C SER A 248 -3.08 -12.03 -9.51
N CYS A 249 -4.25 -11.87 -8.91
CA CYS A 249 -4.94 -10.60 -8.81
C CYS A 249 -5.35 -10.42 -7.36
N VAL A 250 -4.42 -9.96 -6.54
CA VAL A 250 -4.62 -9.74 -5.11
C VAL A 250 -5.11 -8.31 -4.92
N PRO A 251 -6.15 -8.06 -4.10
CA PRO A 251 -6.56 -6.71 -3.81
C PRO A 251 -5.54 -6.01 -2.90
N ASP A 252 -5.44 -4.70 -3.03
CA ASP A 252 -5.01 -3.88 -1.92
C ASP A 252 -6.21 -3.61 -0.99
N GLY A 253 -5.93 -3.31 0.26
CA GLY A 253 -6.97 -3.18 1.26
C GLY A 253 -6.83 -1.93 2.11
N SER A 254 -7.87 -1.69 2.88
CA SER A 254 -7.93 -0.65 3.90
C SER A 254 -8.37 -1.28 5.22
N ALA A 255 -7.85 -0.80 6.34
CA ALA A 255 -8.15 -1.40 7.63
C ALA A 255 -8.48 -0.35 8.69
N LEU A 256 -9.46 -0.66 9.56
CA LEU A 256 -9.81 0.13 10.73
C LEU A 256 -8.77 -0.12 11.83
N VAL A 257 -8.03 0.90 12.23
CA VAL A 257 -7.04 0.76 13.30
C VAL A 257 -7.74 0.45 14.63
N LYS A 258 -7.20 -0.51 15.37
CA LYS A 258 -7.74 -0.89 16.68
C LYS A 258 -7.58 0.25 17.68
N GLY A 259 -8.67 0.67 18.30
CA GLY A 259 -8.66 1.80 19.21
C GLY A 259 -8.59 3.17 18.51
N ALA A 260 -8.89 3.24 17.22
CA ALA A 260 -8.93 4.46 16.42
C ALA A 260 -9.62 5.63 17.15
N PRO A 261 -8.98 6.80 17.29
CA PRO A 261 -9.57 7.97 17.97
C PRO A 261 -10.90 8.42 17.35
N HIS A 262 -11.03 8.33 16.02
CA HIS A 262 -12.22 8.76 15.28
C HIS A 262 -12.89 7.55 14.57
N GLY A 263 -13.15 6.47 15.31
CA GLY A 263 -13.61 5.20 14.76
C GLY A 263 -14.89 5.27 13.92
N ASP A 264 -15.83 6.19 14.20
CA ASP A 264 -17.05 6.35 13.37
C ASP A 264 -16.72 7.00 12.02
N ASN A 265 -15.85 8.00 11.99
CA ASN A 265 -15.36 8.62 10.76
C ASN A 265 -14.53 7.63 9.93
N ALA A 266 -13.75 6.77 10.61
CA ALA A 266 -12.99 5.70 9.97
C ALA A 266 -13.89 4.69 9.24
N ARG A 267 -14.97 4.24 9.88
CA ARG A 267 -15.97 3.36 9.25
C ARG A 267 -16.62 4.03 8.05
N LEU A 268 -16.99 5.31 8.19
CA LEU A 268 -17.57 6.08 7.09
C LEU A 268 -16.59 6.19 5.90
N PHE A 269 -15.30 6.37 6.17
CA PHE A 269 -14.26 6.41 5.13
C PHE A 269 -14.11 5.04 4.44
N LEU A 270 -14.10 3.94 5.19
CA LEU A 270 -14.05 2.59 4.62
C LEU A 270 -15.27 2.30 3.73
N ASP A 271 -16.49 2.64 4.19
CA ASP A 271 -17.71 2.53 3.37
C ASP A 271 -17.59 3.36 2.09
N PHE A 272 -17.02 4.57 2.20
CA PHE A 272 -16.85 5.48 1.07
C PHE A 272 -15.87 4.93 0.02
N THR A 273 -14.74 4.33 0.44
CA THR A 273 -13.72 3.81 -0.49
C THR A 273 -14.24 2.69 -1.39
N VAL A 274 -15.24 1.95 -0.96
CA VAL A 274 -15.89 0.87 -1.74
C VAL A 274 -17.25 1.28 -2.35
N SER A 275 -17.63 2.55 -2.23
CA SER A 275 -18.84 3.06 -2.87
C SER A 275 -18.76 2.97 -4.40
N THR A 276 -19.91 2.88 -5.07
CA THR A 276 -19.98 2.81 -6.53
C THR A 276 -19.25 3.97 -7.21
N ASP A 277 -19.34 5.18 -6.64
CA ASP A 277 -18.72 6.38 -7.21
C ASP A 277 -17.18 6.29 -7.15
N VAL A 278 -16.63 5.93 -5.99
CA VAL A 278 -15.18 5.78 -5.83
C VAL A 278 -14.66 4.62 -6.67
N GLN A 279 -15.37 3.49 -6.69
CA GLN A 279 -14.96 2.33 -7.47
C GLN A 279 -15.05 2.55 -8.98
N SER A 280 -15.96 3.39 -9.45
CA SER A 280 -15.99 3.87 -10.84
C SER A 280 -14.79 4.77 -11.14
N MET A 281 -14.40 5.64 -10.20
CA MET A 281 -13.19 6.47 -10.31
C MET A 281 -11.91 5.61 -10.35
N VAL A 282 -11.86 4.53 -9.57
CA VAL A 282 -10.72 3.59 -9.52
C VAL A 282 -10.37 3.06 -10.91
N GLY A 283 -11.37 2.60 -11.68
CA GLY A 283 -11.16 2.14 -13.04
C GLY A 283 -10.79 3.26 -14.02
N GLN A 284 -11.58 4.33 -14.01
CA GLN A 284 -11.48 5.38 -15.03
C GLN A 284 -10.24 6.28 -14.90
N ARG A 285 -9.77 6.54 -13.67
CA ARG A 285 -8.69 7.51 -13.41
C ARG A 285 -7.35 6.88 -13.04
N PHE A 286 -7.38 5.69 -12.42
CA PHE A 286 -6.16 5.09 -11.85
C PHE A 286 -5.72 3.83 -12.56
N CYS A 287 -6.40 3.43 -13.67
CA CYS A 287 -6.11 2.19 -14.38
C CYS A 287 -6.18 0.94 -13.48
N ARG A 288 -6.96 0.98 -12.42
CA ARG A 288 -7.10 -0.11 -11.45
C ARG A 288 -8.39 -0.88 -11.69
N ARG A 289 -8.40 -2.16 -11.41
CA ARG A 289 -9.62 -2.94 -11.48
C ARG A 289 -10.46 -2.73 -10.23
N THR A 290 -11.76 -2.50 -10.40
CA THR A 290 -12.71 -2.44 -9.29
C THR A 290 -12.82 -3.78 -8.58
N VAL A 291 -13.06 -3.74 -7.28
CA VAL A 291 -13.39 -4.95 -6.49
C VAL A 291 -14.89 -5.26 -6.49
N ARG A 292 -15.71 -4.40 -7.10
CA ARG A 292 -17.18 -4.55 -7.13
C ARG A 292 -17.64 -5.41 -8.31
N ALA A 293 -18.57 -6.33 -8.02
CA ALA A 293 -19.19 -7.19 -9.02
C ALA A 293 -20.25 -6.47 -9.88
N ASP A 294 -20.82 -5.38 -9.37
CA ASP A 294 -21.90 -4.62 -10.00
C ASP A 294 -21.41 -3.45 -10.87
N ILE A 295 -20.08 -3.25 -10.97
CA ILE A 295 -19.45 -2.28 -11.86
C ILE A 295 -18.85 -3.03 -13.06
N PRO A 296 -19.19 -2.63 -14.30
CA PRO A 296 -18.59 -3.25 -15.49
C PRO A 296 -17.07 -3.12 -15.50
N ALA A 297 -16.37 -4.21 -15.84
CA ALA A 297 -14.94 -4.18 -16.06
C ALA A 297 -14.57 -3.29 -17.27
N ASP A 298 -13.37 -2.71 -17.25
CA ASP A 298 -12.85 -1.95 -18.39
C ASP A 298 -12.70 -2.89 -19.60
N PRO A 299 -13.39 -2.61 -20.72
CA PRO A 299 -13.35 -3.46 -21.91
C PRO A 299 -11.98 -3.46 -22.63
N SER A 300 -11.10 -2.51 -22.31
CA SER A 300 -9.73 -2.46 -22.86
C SER A 300 -8.79 -3.47 -22.18
N LEU A 301 -9.17 -3.98 -21.00
CA LEU A 301 -8.38 -4.95 -20.25
C LEU A 301 -8.90 -6.38 -20.49
N PRO A 302 -8.02 -7.39 -20.53
CA PRO A 302 -8.46 -8.77 -20.61
C PRO A 302 -9.26 -9.14 -19.36
N PRO A 303 -10.40 -9.83 -19.49
CA PRO A 303 -11.11 -10.37 -18.34
C PRO A 303 -10.20 -11.28 -17.50
N LEU A 304 -10.28 -11.18 -16.18
CA LEU A 304 -9.46 -12.02 -15.27
C LEU A 304 -9.66 -13.52 -15.55
N SER A 305 -10.87 -13.91 -15.96
CA SER A 305 -11.19 -15.30 -16.32
C SER A 305 -10.45 -15.82 -17.56
N THR A 306 -9.84 -14.97 -18.36
CA THR A 306 -9.03 -15.34 -19.54
C THR A 306 -7.54 -15.44 -19.23
N LEU A 307 -7.12 -14.98 -18.05
CA LEU A 307 -5.74 -15.06 -17.58
C LEU A 307 -5.52 -16.39 -16.85
N ASN A 308 -4.29 -16.87 -16.88
CA ASN A 308 -3.89 -18.02 -16.06
C ASN A 308 -3.72 -17.56 -14.61
N MET A 309 -4.80 -17.61 -13.82
CA MET A 309 -4.80 -17.14 -12.43
C MET A 309 -4.27 -18.24 -11.49
N VAL A 310 -3.28 -17.90 -10.66
CA VAL A 310 -2.87 -18.76 -9.55
C VAL A 310 -3.87 -18.63 -8.39
N SER A 311 -4.06 -19.74 -7.65
CA SER A 311 -4.79 -19.69 -6.38
C SER A 311 -3.88 -19.05 -5.33
N TYR A 312 -3.97 -17.73 -5.20
CA TYR A 312 -3.16 -16.99 -4.25
C TYR A 312 -3.67 -17.21 -2.83
N ASP A 313 -2.85 -17.85 -2.02
CA ASP A 313 -3.14 -18.14 -0.61
C ASP A 313 -2.67 -16.99 0.28
N VAL A 314 -3.60 -16.11 0.64
CA VAL A 314 -3.34 -14.92 1.48
C VAL A 314 -2.91 -15.33 2.89
N GLU A 315 -3.53 -16.36 3.48
CA GLU A 315 -3.21 -16.83 4.82
C GLU A 315 -1.79 -17.40 4.85
N TRP A 316 -1.45 -18.25 3.89
CA TRP A 316 -0.11 -18.78 3.76
C TRP A 316 0.92 -17.67 3.54
N ALA A 317 0.63 -16.69 2.67
CA ALA A 317 1.50 -15.55 2.42
C ALA A 317 1.76 -14.72 3.69
N SER A 318 0.72 -14.47 4.48
CA SER A 318 0.84 -13.72 5.73
C SER A 318 1.65 -14.46 6.79
N GLN A 319 1.40 -15.77 6.96
CA GLN A 319 2.09 -16.61 7.96
C GLN A 319 3.57 -16.86 7.63
N ASN A 320 3.92 -16.89 6.36
CA ASN A 320 5.30 -17.14 5.92
C ASN A 320 6.11 -15.87 5.62
N ARG A 321 5.52 -14.70 5.84
CA ARG A 321 6.09 -13.43 5.43
C ARG A 321 7.51 -13.21 5.97
N ASP A 322 7.70 -13.29 7.27
CA ASP A 322 9.00 -13.02 7.91
C ASP A 322 10.06 -14.03 7.46
N ARG A 323 9.67 -15.30 7.30
CA ARG A 323 10.56 -16.35 6.80
C ARG A 323 11.00 -16.04 5.37
N LEU A 324 10.06 -15.72 4.48
CA LEU A 324 10.36 -15.42 3.08
C LEU A 324 11.24 -14.18 2.91
N LEU A 325 10.97 -13.12 3.69
CA LEU A 325 11.76 -11.90 3.64
C LEU A 325 13.19 -12.12 4.19
N SER A 326 13.33 -12.93 5.24
CA SER A 326 14.66 -13.30 5.77
C SER A 326 15.46 -14.12 4.77
N GLU A 327 14.81 -15.08 4.10
CA GLU A 327 15.43 -15.94 3.07
C GLU A 327 15.79 -15.13 1.82
N TRP A 328 14.93 -14.18 1.42
CA TRP A 328 15.19 -13.21 0.36
C TRP A 328 16.49 -12.43 0.61
N SER A 329 16.62 -11.80 1.79
CA SER A 329 17.82 -11.04 2.17
C SER A 329 19.07 -11.89 2.15
N PHE A 330 18.96 -13.11 2.69
CA PHE A 330 20.10 -14.05 2.70
C PHE A 330 20.58 -14.40 1.28
N LEU A 331 19.64 -14.70 0.37
CA LEU A 331 19.96 -15.09 -1.01
C LEU A 331 20.51 -13.93 -1.85
N LEU A 332 20.11 -12.68 -1.56
CA LEU A 332 20.66 -11.50 -2.21
C LEU A 332 22.01 -11.04 -1.62
N GLY A 333 22.48 -11.68 -0.54
CA GLY A 333 23.73 -11.36 0.10
C GLY A 333 23.65 -10.16 1.05
N GLU A 334 22.46 -9.78 1.47
CA GLU A 334 22.27 -8.77 2.50
C GLU A 334 22.49 -9.38 3.89
N VAL A 335 23.28 -8.71 4.70
CA VAL A 335 23.43 -9.10 6.12
C VAL A 335 22.23 -8.56 6.87
N PRO A 336 21.44 -9.41 7.57
CA PRO A 336 20.33 -8.92 8.39
C PRO A 336 20.83 -7.89 9.40
N SER A 337 20.24 -6.71 9.42
CA SER A 337 20.55 -5.63 10.35
C SER A 337 20.08 -5.92 11.77
#